data_dfd72cdc732d849b25e5a17db7fad5c1
#
_entry.id   dfd72cdc732d849b25e5a17db7fad5c1
#
_cell.length_a   1.000
_cell.length_b   1.000
_cell.length_c   1.000
_cell.angle_alpha   90.00
_cell.angle_beta   90.00
_cell.angle_gamma   90.00
#
_symmetry.space_group_name_H-M   'P 1'
#
loop_
_entity.id
_entity.type
_entity.pdbx_description
1 polymer ?
#
loop_
_entity_poly.entity_id
_entity_poly.type
_entity_poly.pdbx_seq_one_letter_code
_entity_poly.pdbx_strand_id
1 'polypeptide(L)'
;MVNFVELSGYDEFVKYAESINPNGPPTVMYFSGSKLPSGESWCPDCVEAEAVVKPFFSELQKDVTFVYVDVGDRDYWKDKACPFRTDSRLKLMVIPTIIVWKGVQRLEGSQCNKRELLQMLFEDEEQNNIIVRRA
;
A
#
# COMPACT_ATOMS: atom_id res chain seq x y z
N MET A 1 -6.11 -8.50 -14.05
CA MET A 1 -7.12 -7.66 -13.45
C MET A 1 -6.84 -7.43 -11.98
N VAL A 2 -6.97 -6.21 -11.50
CA VAL A 2 -6.66 -5.92 -10.10
C VAL A 2 -7.80 -6.32 -9.20
N ASN A 3 -7.50 -7.03 -8.13
CA ASN A 3 -8.44 -7.37 -7.08
C ASN A 3 -8.29 -6.35 -5.95
N PHE A 4 -9.39 -5.68 -5.57
CA PHE A 4 -9.39 -4.64 -4.55
C PHE A 4 -9.90 -5.17 -3.21
N VAL A 5 -9.14 -4.91 -2.14
CA VAL A 5 -9.47 -5.31 -0.78
C VAL A 5 -9.37 -4.08 0.12
N GLU A 6 -10.31 -3.92 1.04
CA GLU A 6 -10.27 -2.85 2.04
C GLU A 6 -10.17 -3.44 3.44
N LEU A 7 -9.25 -2.93 4.24
CA LEU A 7 -9.06 -3.33 5.62
C LEU A 7 -9.12 -2.10 6.52
N SER A 8 -9.73 -2.26 7.68
CA SER A 8 -9.82 -1.19 8.66
C SER A 8 -9.18 -1.64 9.96
N GLY A 9 -8.09 -0.99 10.32
CA GLY A 9 -7.42 -1.22 11.58
C GLY A 9 -6.37 -2.33 11.55
N TYR A 10 -5.59 -2.36 12.62
CA TYR A 10 -4.43 -3.24 12.70
C TYR A 10 -4.81 -4.73 12.77
N ASP A 11 -5.86 -5.07 13.49
CA ASP A 11 -6.25 -6.48 13.63
C ASP A 11 -6.68 -7.08 12.29
N GLU A 12 -7.43 -6.32 11.49
CA GLU A 12 -7.82 -6.78 10.15
C GLU A 12 -6.59 -6.93 9.25
N PHE A 13 -5.66 -5.99 9.36
CA PHE A 13 -4.40 -6.07 8.61
C PHE A 13 -3.64 -7.35 8.96
N VAL A 14 -3.48 -7.66 10.25
CA VAL A 14 -2.73 -8.84 10.69
C VAL A 14 -3.37 -10.11 10.15
N LYS A 15 -4.68 -10.24 10.30
CA LYS A 15 -5.40 -11.42 9.81
C LYS A 15 -5.23 -11.60 8.31
N TYR A 16 -5.37 -10.51 7.57
CA TYR A 16 -5.24 -10.57 6.12
C TYR A 16 -3.81 -10.94 5.71
N ALA A 17 -2.82 -10.31 6.33
CA ALA A 17 -1.41 -10.56 6.01
C ALA A 17 -1.04 -12.03 6.22
N GLU A 18 -1.58 -12.65 7.28
CA GLU A 18 -1.34 -14.06 7.57
C GLU A 18 -2.02 -14.99 6.56
N SER A 19 -3.05 -14.50 5.87
CA SER A 19 -3.83 -15.31 4.93
C SER A 19 -3.31 -15.24 3.49
N ILE A 20 -2.35 -14.37 3.21
CA ILE A 20 -1.88 -14.16 1.84
C ILE A 20 -1.16 -15.40 1.33
N ASN A 21 -1.60 -15.90 0.16
CA ASN A 21 -0.95 -17.01 -0.50
C ASN A 21 0.36 -16.54 -1.15
N PRO A 22 1.53 -17.03 -0.72
CA PRO A 22 2.81 -16.59 -1.29
C PRO A 22 2.97 -16.96 -2.76
N ASN A 23 2.16 -17.91 -3.26
CA ASN A 23 2.20 -18.32 -4.66
C ASN A 23 1.13 -17.61 -5.51
N GLY A 24 0.35 -16.73 -4.91
CA GLY A 24 -0.69 -15.98 -5.62
C GLY A 24 -0.13 -14.73 -6.30
N PRO A 25 -1.03 -13.91 -6.85
CA PRO A 25 -0.63 -12.62 -7.44
C PRO A 25 0.07 -11.74 -6.42
N PRO A 26 0.94 -10.80 -6.87
CA PRO A 26 1.56 -9.84 -5.96
C PRO A 26 0.50 -9.05 -5.19
N THR A 27 0.81 -8.74 -3.94
CA THR A 27 -0.05 -7.93 -3.08
C THR A 27 0.62 -6.58 -2.86
N VAL A 28 -0.10 -5.51 -3.19
CA VAL A 28 0.34 -4.13 -2.96
C VAL A 28 -0.54 -3.56 -1.87
N MET A 29 0.06 -3.07 -0.80
CA MET A 29 -0.67 -2.49 0.34
C MET A 29 -0.48 -0.98 0.37
N TYR A 30 -1.59 -0.25 0.47
CA TYR A 30 -1.63 1.20 0.55
C TYR A 30 -2.18 1.58 1.93
N PHE A 31 -1.34 2.25 2.71
CA PHE A 31 -1.67 2.66 4.08
C PHE A 31 -2.05 4.14 4.09
N SER A 32 -3.23 4.44 4.62
CA SER A 32 -3.81 5.78 4.57
C SER A 32 -4.59 6.08 5.85
N GLY A 33 -4.71 7.36 6.18
CA GLY A 33 -5.52 7.79 7.32
C GLY A 33 -7.02 7.61 7.08
N SER A 34 -7.76 7.45 8.17
CA SER A 34 -9.21 7.23 8.13
C SER A 34 -9.93 8.33 7.37
N LYS A 35 -11.05 7.97 6.74
CA LYS A 35 -11.92 8.92 6.07
C LYS A 35 -12.72 9.73 7.09
N LEU A 36 -12.85 11.02 6.82
CA LEU A 36 -13.75 11.92 7.54
C LEU A 36 -15.18 11.77 6.98
N PRO A 37 -16.18 12.35 7.64
CA PRO A 37 -17.56 12.34 7.10
C PRO A 37 -17.67 12.89 5.68
N SER A 38 -16.73 13.75 5.26
CA SER A 38 -16.66 14.29 3.90
C SER A 38 -16.30 13.21 2.85
N GLY A 39 -15.79 12.05 3.28
CA GLY A 39 -15.29 11.02 2.40
C GLY A 39 -13.81 11.11 2.10
N GLU A 40 -13.16 12.19 2.51
CA GLU A 40 -11.72 12.36 2.35
C GLU A 40 -10.97 11.96 3.62
N SER A 41 -9.74 11.49 3.47
CA SER A 41 -8.87 11.18 4.62
C SER A 41 -8.57 12.47 5.41
N TRP A 42 -8.37 12.35 6.74
CA TRP A 42 -7.87 13.46 7.54
C TRP A 42 -6.45 13.87 7.16
N CYS A 43 -5.75 13.03 6.44
CA CYS A 43 -4.35 13.21 6.04
C CYS A 43 -4.30 13.87 4.66
N PRO A 44 -3.87 15.14 4.55
CA PRO A 44 -3.84 15.83 3.26
C PRO A 44 -3.00 15.12 2.20
N ASP A 45 -1.84 14.60 2.59
CA ASP A 45 -0.97 13.87 1.65
C ASP A 45 -1.64 12.59 1.15
N CYS A 46 -2.46 11.96 2.00
CA CYS A 46 -3.24 10.79 1.61
C CYS A 46 -4.32 11.15 0.58
N VAL A 47 -4.94 12.32 0.74
CA VAL A 47 -5.94 12.80 -0.23
C VAL A 47 -5.29 13.01 -1.60
N GLU A 48 -4.14 13.67 -1.63
CA GLU A 48 -3.41 13.91 -2.89
C GLU A 48 -3.00 12.59 -3.55
N ALA A 49 -2.46 11.66 -2.76
CA ALA A 49 -2.02 10.37 -3.29
C ALA A 49 -3.18 9.56 -3.85
N GLU A 50 -4.31 9.54 -3.16
CA GLU A 50 -5.46 8.75 -3.57
C GLU A 50 -5.98 9.16 -4.94
N ALA A 51 -5.89 10.46 -5.27
CA ALA A 51 -6.31 10.98 -6.57
C ALA A 51 -5.48 10.41 -7.73
N VAL A 52 -4.28 9.91 -7.45
CA VAL A 52 -3.41 9.28 -8.45
C VAL A 52 -3.45 7.76 -8.33
N VAL A 53 -3.41 7.24 -7.11
CA VAL A 53 -3.33 5.80 -6.83
C VAL A 53 -4.59 5.07 -7.30
N LYS A 54 -5.77 5.58 -6.99
CA LYS A 54 -7.02 4.91 -7.38
C LYS A 54 -7.16 4.75 -8.89
N PRO A 55 -7.02 5.83 -9.69
CA PRO A 55 -7.10 5.66 -11.15
C PRO A 55 -6.02 4.74 -11.69
N PHE A 56 -4.80 4.83 -11.16
CA PHE A 56 -3.71 3.98 -11.61
C PHE A 56 -4.05 2.50 -11.47
N PHE A 57 -4.48 2.07 -10.29
CA PHE A 57 -4.80 0.66 -10.06
C PHE A 57 -6.10 0.23 -10.75
N SER A 58 -7.04 1.16 -10.94
CA SER A 58 -8.28 0.86 -11.67
C SER A 58 -8.02 0.57 -13.14
N GLU A 59 -6.99 1.18 -13.71
CA GLU A 59 -6.62 1.03 -15.12
C GLU A 59 -5.56 -0.04 -15.37
N LEU A 60 -4.92 -0.53 -14.31
CA LEU A 60 -3.81 -1.47 -14.42
C LEU A 60 -4.27 -2.82 -14.97
N GLN A 61 -3.58 -3.31 -16.02
CA GLN A 61 -3.90 -4.56 -16.70
C GLN A 61 -2.98 -5.69 -16.23
N LYS A 62 -2.87 -5.87 -14.92
CA LYS A 62 -2.03 -6.91 -14.31
C LYS A 62 -2.81 -7.63 -13.22
N ASP A 63 -2.44 -8.87 -12.96
CA ASP A 63 -2.97 -9.62 -11.83
C ASP A 63 -2.25 -9.20 -10.56
N VAL A 64 -2.89 -8.33 -9.81
CA VAL A 64 -2.35 -7.76 -8.56
C VAL A 64 -3.51 -7.64 -7.59
N THR A 65 -3.25 -7.89 -6.31
CA THR A 65 -4.19 -7.57 -5.26
C THR A 65 -3.78 -6.24 -4.65
N PHE A 66 -4.67 -5.26 -4.74
CA PHE A 66 -4.48 -3.94 -4.12
C PHE A 66 -5.26 -3.89 -2.82
N VAL A 67 -4.54 -3.68 -1.71
CA VAL A 67 -5.12 -3.67 -0.37
C VAL A 67 -5.06 -2.25 0.19
N TYR A 68 -6.22 -1.64 0.40
CA TYR A 68 -6.33 -0.36 1.08
C TYR A 68 -6.41 -0.62 2.58
N VAL A 69 -5.47 -0.06 3.35
CA VAL A 69 -5.42 -0.25 4.79
C VAL A 69 -5.65 1.09 5.49
N ASP A 70 -6.76 1.19 6.22
CA ASP A 70 -7.08 2.33 7.06
C ASP A 70 -6.30 2.19 8.37
N VAL A 71 -5.35 3.11 8.61
CA VAL A 71 -4.49 3.04 9.80
C VAL A 71 -5.08 3.75 11.02
N GLY A 72 -6.27 4.33 10.89
CA GLY A 72 -6.93 5.00 12.01
C GLY A 72 -6.95 6.51 11.90
N ASP A 73 -7.45 7.16 12.95
CA ASP A 73 -7.52 8.61 13.00
C ASP A 73 -6.16 9.22 13.32
N ARG A 74 -6.11 10.55 13.32
CA ARG A 74 -4.86 11.27 13.51
C ARG A 74 -4.20 10.97 14.84
N ASP A 75 -4.95 10.96 15.94
CA ASP A 75 -4.39 10.74 17.27
C ASP A 75 -3.83 9.34 17.41
N TYR A 76 -4.55 8.35 16.91
CA TYR A 76 -4.09 6.96 16.90
C TYR A 76 -2.79 6.81 16.10
N TRP A 77 -2.76 7.38 14.89
CA TRP A 77 -1.58 7.30 14.03
C TRP A 77 -0.37 8.02 14.62
N LYS A 78 -0.58 9.19 15.26
CA LYS A 78 0.51 10.01 15.81
C LYS A 78 1.12 9.42 17.08
N ASP A 79 0.45 8.50 17.73
CA ASP A 79 0.98 7.82 18.90
C ASP A 79 2.18 6.95 18.48
N LYS A 80 3.32 7.15 19.15
CA LYS A 80 4.54 6.40 18.86
C LYS A 80 4.39 4.89 19.10
N ALA A 81 3.44 4.50 19.93
CA ALA A 81 3.13 3.10 20.22
C ALA A 81 2.12 2.51 19.22
N CYS A 82 1.68 3.28 18.22
CA CYS A 82 0.75 2.79 17.21
C CYS A 82 1.30 1.51 16.56
N PRO A 83 0.51 0.42 16.54
CA PRO A 83 1.01 -0.86 16.04
C PRO A 83 1.52 -0.80 14.60
N PHE A 84 0.94 0.05 13.76
CA PHE A 84 1.43 0.21 12.39
C PHE A 84 2.84 0.79 12.34
N ARG A 85 3.24 1.57 13.35
CA ARG A 85 4.59 2.13 13.43
C ARG A 85 5.60 1.15 14.01
N THR A 86 5.15 0.33 14.97
CA THR A 86 6.03 -0.58 15.71
C THR A 86 6.16 -1.96 15.09
N ASP A 87 5.24 -2.34 14.20
CA ASP A 87 5.29 -3.63 13.52
C ASP A 87 6.58 -3.73 12.68
N SER A 88 7.39 -4.74 12.97
CA SER A 88 8.70 -4.91 12.31
C SER A 88 8.60 -5.16 10.81
N ARG A 89 7.45 -5.66 10.34
CA ARG A 89 7.21 -5.90 8.91
C ARG A 89 6.89 -4.63 8.16
N LEU A 90 6.37 -3.62 8.84
CA LEU A 90 5.89 -2.36 8.25
C LEU A 90 6.82 -1.21 8.53
N LYS A 91 7.12 -0.95 9.80
CA LYS A 91 7.91 0.20 10.24
C LYS A 91 7.47 1.49 9.56
N LEU A 92 6.15 1.75 9.59
CA LEU A 92 5.61 2.94 8.95
C LEU A 92 6.10 4.19 9.68
N MET A 93 6.67 5.11 8.93
CA MET A 93 7.15 6.40 9.46
C MET A 93 6.25 7.55 9.01
N VAL A 94 5.64 7.40 7.85
CA VAL A 94 4.75 8.41 7.26
C VAL A 94 3.56 7.71 6.61
N ILE A 95 2.50 8.45 6.39
CA ILE A 95 1.40 8.05 5.51
C ILE A 95 1.17 9.16 4.50
N PRO A 96 0.80 8.85 3.24
CA PRO A 96 0.57 7.49 2.74
C PRO A 96 1.87 6.72 2.56
N THR A 97 1.79 5.40 2.61
CA THR A 97 2.90 4.51 2.26
C THR A 97 2.35 3.38 1.42
N ILE A 98 3.09 3.01 0.37
CA ILE A 98 2.77 1.85 -0.46
C ILE A 98 3.89 0.83 -0.30
N ILE A 99 3.52 -0.41 -0.01
CA ILE A 99 4.46 -1.51 0.16
C ILE A 99 4.05 -2.65 -0.77
N VAL A 100 5.03 -3.19 -1.52
CA VAL A 100 4.84 -4.47 -2.19
C VAL A 100 5.12 -5.54 -1.13
N TRP A 101 4.09 -6.31 -0.76
CA TRP A 101 4.17 -7.22 0.37
C TRP A 101 5.23 -8.28 0.16
N LYS A 102 6.13 -8.40 1.12
CA LYS A 102 7.30 -9.27 1.12
C LYS A 102 8.33 -8.94 0.03
N GLY A 103 8.13 -7.82 -0.66
CA GLY A 103 9.13 -7.29 -1.57
C GLY A 103 9.94 -6.20 -0.89
N VAL A 104 10.86 -5.61 -1.63
CA VAL A 104 11.72 -4.54 -1.12
C VAL A 104 11.23 -3.15 -1.53
N GLN A 105 10.33 -3.06 -2.51
CA GLN A 105 9.85 -1.77 -3.00
C GLN A 105 8.89 -1.13 -2.03
N ARG A 106 9.09 0.17 -1.84
CA ARG A 106 8.28 0.99 -0.95
C ARG A 106 8.24 2.41 -1.48
N LEU A 107 7.05 3.01 -1.47
CA LEU A 107 6.88 4.44 -1.75
C LEU A 107 6.31 5.11 -0.51
N GLU A 108 6.87 6.28 -0.16
CA GLU A 108 6.49 6.97 1.06
C GLU A 108 6.12 8.43 0.77
N GLY A 109 5.06 8.91 1.43
CA GLY A 109 4.66 10.30 1.34
C GLY A 109 4.32 10.72 -0.09
N SER A 110 4.90 11.82 -0.54
CA SER A 110 4.63 12.38 -1.87
C SER A 110 5.09 11.49 -3.02
N GLN A 111 5.92 10.49 -2.77
CA GLN A 111 6.27 9.51 -3.80
C GLN A 111 5.03 8.75 -4.27
N CYS A 112 4.05 8.57 -3.40
CA CYS A 112 2.83 7.84 -3.72
C CYS A 112 1.95 8.54 -4.75
N ASN A 113 2.11 9.86 -4.94
CA ASN A 113 1.28 10.60 -5.89
C ASN A 113 1.95 10.78 -7.25
N LYS A 114 3.03 10.05 -7.51
CA LYS A 114 3.76 10.12 -8.79
C LYS A 114 3.51 8.86 -9.60
N ARG A 115 2.78 9.03 -10.68
CA ARG A 115 2.38 7.90 -11.53
C ARG A 115 3.57 7.10 -12.04
N GLU A 116 4.66 7.79 -12.39
CA GLU A 116 5.88 7.13 -12.86
C GLU A 116 6.51 6.23 -11.80
N LEU A 117 6.41 6.60 -10.52
CA LEU A 117 6.92 5.76 -9.43
C LEU A 117 6.02 4.55 -9.19
N LEU A 118 4.70 4.70 -9.34
CA LEU A 118 3.78 3.57 -9.28
C LEU A 118 4.08 2.55 -10.37
N GLN A 119 4.36 3.05 -11.59
CA GLN A 119 4.74 2.18 -12.70
C GLN A 119 6.02 1.40 -12.40
N MET A 120 7.00 2.04 -11.78
CA MET A 120 8.28 1.41 -11.45
C MET A 120 8.16 0.25 -10.47
N LEU A 121 7.11 0.21 -9.64
CA LEU A 121 6.87 -0.93 -8.75
C LEU A 121 6.76 -2.25 -9.52
N PHE A 122 6.23 -2.18 -10.73
CA PHE A 122 6.00 -3.38 -11.56
C PHE A 122 7.11 -3.59 -12.59
N GLU A 123 7.73 -2.53 -13.07
CA GLU A 123 8.86 -2.63 -13.99
C GLU A 123 10.05 -3.33 -13.35
N ASP A 124 10.37 -2.98 -12.11
CA ASP A 124 11.46 -3.60 -11.37
C ASP A 124 11.23 -5.10 -11.20
N GLU A 125 9.99 -5.49 -10.91
CA GLU A 125 9.63 -6.89 -10.77
C GLU A 125 9.79 -7.63 -12.10
N GLU A 126 9.36 -7.02 -13.21
CA GLU A 126 9.53 -7.60 -14.54
C GLU A 126 11.00 -7.75 -14.91
N GLN A 127 11.81 -6.76 -14.60
CA GLN A 127 13.25 -6.80 -14.85
C GLN A 127 13.91 -7.90 -14.03
N ASN A 128 13.54 -8.04 -12.77
CA ASN A 128 14.08 -9.10 -11.92
C ASN A 128 13.70 -10.48 -12.46
N ASN A 129 12.49 -10.64 -12.94
CA ASN A 129 12.06 -11.89 -13.55
C ASN A 129 12.84 -12.21 -14.81
N ILE A 130 13.12 -11.21 -15.64
CA ILE A 130 13.93 -11.37 -16.84
C ILE A 130 15.35 -11.79 -16.49
N ILE A 131 15.96 -11.17 -15.49
CA ILE A 131 17.30 -11.51 -15.03
C ILE A 131 17.36 -12.95 -14.54
N VAL A 132 16.39 -13.36 -13.73
CA VAL A 132 16.31 -14.74 -13.22
C VAL A 132 16.18 -15.73 -14.36
N ARG A 133 15.39 -15.41 -15.39
CA ARG A 133 15.22 -16.30 -16.55
C ARG A 133 16.50 -16.47 -17.37
N ARG A 134 17.35 -15.45 -17.36
CA ARG A 134 18.62 -15.49 -18.12
C ARG A 134 19.73 -16.20 -17.36
N ALA A 135 19.57 -16.30 -16.06
CA ALA A 135 20.54 -16.97 -15.21
C ALA A 135 20.32 -18.47 -15.21
#